data_9c837d9e86ea03b685d7afdecabec6a2
#
_entry.id   9c837d9e86ea03b685d7afdecabec6a2
#
_cell.length_a   1.000
_cell.length_b   1.000
_cell.length_c   1.000
_cell.angle_alpha   90.00
_cell.angle_beta   90.00
_cell.angle_gamma   90.00
#
_symmetry.space_group_name_H-M   'P 1'
#
loop_
_entity.id
_entity.type
_entity.pdbx_description
1 polymer ?
#
loop_
_entity_poly.entity_id
_entity_poly.type
_entity_poly.pdbx_seq_one_letter_code
_entity_poly.pdbx_strand_id
1 'polypeptide(L)'
;MAPHPFEELSLSSLRLLLAPRFCLALLFALLTLSFAGQAHAYAWMIRHDYSRCSTCHLDPSGAGLLTDYGRDQSDEVLRMRYGSPAGETSSTSGFLLGLVKEPSGLTLGGQFRPMFMELKVGSAPFASDTVPLMQTELQGELDVRHFRANLSLGIAPTDGSGAAITGRFISREHWVGYGISDDRFLLRVGRINLPFGVRSIEHTLWVRRATRTDLNDTQQHGVALAFDGSGIRAEVMAIAGNYQIRPDAYRERGYSLSAEYAAAPRLALGVSSLATHAARDLLLKTSNTRQAHGVFARYAPWEPLVLMGEGDVLVQHTPGSPTLVGLASMLQADVEPIQGLHFMLTGETYTPGKQAQSYGGWLGSAWFFAPHADVRLDFMRRSEIFGPMRLPVTAAIAQLHVYL
;
A
#
# COMPACT_ATOMS: atom_id res chain seq x y z
N MET A 1 -54.35 -7.95 23.51
CA MET A 1 -53.10 -8.19 22.77
C MET A 1 -53.45 -8.43 21.32
N ALA A 2 -53.24 -7.42 20.48
CA ALA A 2 -53.51 -7.47 19.04
C ALA A 2 -52.17 -7.63 18.29
N PRO A 3 -52.09 -8.44 17.22
CA PRO A 3 -50.88 -8.62 16.44
C PRO A 3 -50.68 -7.46 15.47
N HIS A 4 -49.46 -6.94 15.39
CA HIS A 4 -49.04 -5.97 14.39
C HIS A 4 -48.94 -6.61 13.00
N PRO A 5 -49.36 -5.94 11.94
CA PRO A 5 -49.22 -6.45 10.57
C PRO A 5 -47.80 -6.27 10.05
N PHE A 6 -47.27 -7.32 9.44
CA PHE A 6 -46.08 -7.25 8.58
C PHE A 6 -46.47 -6.51 7.30
N GLU A 7 -45.79 -5.38 7.01
CA GLU A 7 -45.89 -4.73 5.71
C GLU A 7 -45.12 -5.57 4.66
N GLU A 8 -45.87 -6.14 3.72
CA GLU A 8 -45.33 -6.75 2.51
C GLU A 8 -44.67 -5.66 1.63
N LEU A 9 -43.36 -5.74 1.46
CA LEU A 9 -42.62 -4.96 0.46
C LEU A 9 -43.10 -5.33 -0.95
N SER A 10 -43.85 -4.43 -1.55
CA SER A 10 -44.49 -4.58 -2.85
C SER A 10 -43.47 -4.78 -3.97
N LEU A 11 -43.66 -5.82 -4.77
CA LEU A 11 -42.93 -6.16 -6.01
C LEU A 11 -42.94 -5.05 -7.09
N SER A 12 -43.64 -3.94 -6.87
CA SER A 12 -43.66 -2.76 -7.74
C SER A 12 -42.36 -1.97 -7.75
N SER A 13 -41.57 -2.01 -6.65
CA SER A 13 -40.29 -1.30 -6.54
C SER A 13 -39.18 -1.94 -7.39
N LEU A 14 -39.32 -3.22 -7.74
CA LEU A 14 -38.32 -3.94 -8.57
C LEU A 14 -38.50 -3.66 -10.06
N ARG A 15 -39.68 -3.17 -10.50
CA ARG A 15 -39.93 -2.86 -11.90
C ARG A 15 -39.37 -1.53 -12.37
N LEU A 16 -38.99 -0.64 -11.46
CA LEU A 16 -38.35 0.65 -11.80
C LEU A 16 -36.88 0.47 -12.21
N LEU A 17 -36.21 -0.60 -11.79
CA LEU A 17 -34.82 -0.90 -12.13
C LEU A 17 -34.64 -1.53 -13.52
N LEU A 18 -35.74 -1.99 -14.14
CA LEU A 18 -35.75 -2.64 -15.46
C LEU A 18 -36.26 -1.75 -16.60
N ALA A 19 -36.40 -0.46 -16.38
CA ALA A 19 -36.81 0.45 -17.45
C ALA A 19 -35.72 0.53 -18.53
N PRO A 20 -36.03 0.28 -19.83
CA PRO A 20 -35.04 0.25 -20.92
C PRO A 20 -34.21 1.56 -21.00
N ARG A 21 -34.74 2.68 -20.49
CA ARG A 21 -34.03 3.95 -20.40
C ARG A 21 -32.89 3.94 -19.39
N PHE A 22 -33.01 3.20 -18.29
CA PHE A 22 -31.96 3.06 -17.28
C PHE A 22 -30.82 2.15 -17.81
N CYS A 23 -31.19 1.07 -18.50
CA CYS A 23 -30.21 0.21 -19.17
C CYS A 23 -29.48 0.95 -20.30
N LEU A 24 -30.18 1.80 -21.06
CA LEU A 24 -29.56 2.61 -22.11
C LEU A 24 -28.62 3.70 -21.53
N ALA A 25 -29.01 4.35 -20.43
CA ALA A 25 -28.16 5.31 -19.72
C ALA A 25 -26.93 4.65 -19.10
N LEU A 26 -27.09 3.46 -18.54
CA LEU A 26 -25.97 2.67 -18.00
C LEU A 26 -25.03 2.20 -19.12
N LEU A 27 -25.58 1.74 -20.26
CA LEU A 27 -24.81 1.36 -21.44
C LEU A 27 -24.07 2.54 -22.06
N PHE A 28 -24.71 3.71 -22.13
CA PHE A 28 -24.09 4.94 -22.61
C PHE A 28 -23.00 5.44 -21.64
N ALA A 29 -23.22 5.36 -20.33
CA ALA A 29 -22.22 5.66 -19.30
C ALA A 29 -21.03 4.68 -19.39
N LEU A 30 -21.27 3.39 -19.63
CA LEU A 30 -20.21 2.39 -19.84
C LEU A 30 -19.44 2.61 -21.15
N LEU A 31 -20.07 3.06 -22.20
CA LEU A 31 -19.43 3.36 -23.49
C LEU A 31 -18.61 4.65 -23.47
N THR A 32 -19.00 5.66 -22.67
CA THR A 32 -18.22 6.89 -22.50
C THR A 32 -17.00 6.71 -21.60
N LEU A 33 -16.93 5.63 -20.80
CA LEU A 33 -15.79 5.28 -19.94
C LEU A 33 -14.63 4.60 -20.69
N SER A 34 -14.74 4.38 -22.01
CA SER A 34 -13.76 3.60 -22.78
C SER A 34 -12.53 4.38 -23.28
N PHE A 35 -12.37 5.66 -22.94
CA PHE A 35 -11.25 6.50 -23.39
C PHE A 35 -10.41 7.04 -22.22
N ALA A 36 -9.93 6.16 -21.35
CA ALA A 36 -8.97 6.56 -20.33
C ALA A 36 -7.54 6.38 -20.84
N GLY A 37 -6.78 7.47 -20.93
CA GLY A 37 -5.35 7.47 -21.19
C GLY A 37 -4.55 6.83 -20.04
N GLN A 38 -3.30 6.48 -20.30
CA GLN A 38 -2.42 5.73 -19.38
C GLN A 38 -1.79 6.65 -18.33
N ALA A 39 -1.56 6.13 -17.09
CA ALA A 39 -0.95 6.91 -16.02
C ALA A 39 -0.38 6.08 -14.83
N HIS A 40 0.44 6.68 -13.94
CA HIS A 40 1.52 6.05 -13.13
C HIS A 40 1.53 6.39 -11.61
N ALA A 41 2.21 5.84 -10.82
CA ALA A 41 2.98 5.26 -9.77
C ALA A 41 2.86 5.62 -8.28
N TYR A 42 3.02 6.78 -7.71
CA TYR A 42 2.65 7.04 -6.30
C TYR A 42 1.14 7.09 -6.15
N ALA A 43 0.58 6.69 -4.99
CA ALA A 43 -0.87 6.74 -4.81
C ALA A 43 -1.46 8.13 -5.10
N TRP A 44 -0.73 9.20 -4.78
CA TRP A 44 -1.09 10.59 -5.05
C TRP A 44 -0.66 11.10 -6.45
N MET A 45 0.11 10.34 -7.21
CA MET A 45 0.46 10.65 -8.61
C MET A 45 -0.75 10.67 -9.54
N ILE A 46 -1.90 10.24 -9.07
CA ILE A 46 -3.17 10.36 -9.80
C ILE A 46 -3.50 11.83 -10.15
N ARG A 47 -2.92 12.82 -9.47
CA ARG A 47 -3.02 14.25 -9.82
C ARG A 47 -2.41 14.58 -11.19
N HIS A 48 -1.39 13.85 -11.56
CA HIS A 48 -0.70 13.97 -12.84
C HIS A 48 -1.23 12.97 -13.88
N ASP A 49 -2.49 12.53 -13.72
CA ASP A 49 -3.17 11.54 -14.56
C ASP A 49 -2.54 10.12 -14.51
N TYR A 50 -1.80 9.81 -13.44
CA TYR A 50 -1.09 8.56 -13.25
C TYR A 50 -1.89 7.59 -12.35
N SER A 51 -2.66 6.67 -12.94
CA SER A 51 -3.49 5.71 -12.19
C SER A 51 -2.85 4.32 -12.02
N ARG A 52 -1.80 3.96 -12.79
CA ARG A 52 -1.16 2.64 -12.75
C ARG A 52 0.17 2.67 -12.01
N CYS A 53 0.46 1.66 -11.22
CA CYS A 53 1.75 1.52 -10.52
C CYS A 53 2.83 0.89 -11.41
N SER A 54 2.44 -0.04 -12.29
CA SER A 54 3.33 -0.84 -13.12
C SER A 54 4.17 -0.07 -14.13
N THR A 55 3.86 1.20 -14.41
CA THR A 55 4.67 2.00 -15.33
C THR A 55 5.92 2.56 -14.66
N CYS A 56 5.87 2.84 -13.37
CA CYS A 56 7.05 3.31 -12.62
C CYS A 56 7.67 2.22 -11.76
N HIS A 57 6.93 1.16 -11.44
CA HIS A 57 7.42 0.05 -10.61
C HIS A 57 7.45 -1.25 -11.40
N LEU A 58 8.49 -2.02 -11.22
CA LEU A 58 8.59 -3.37 -11.77
C LEU A 58 7.64 -4.35 -11.06
N ASP A 59 7.34 -4.12 -9.78
CA ASP A 59 6.24 -4.79 -9.09
C ASP A 59 4.88 -4.17 -9.52
N PRO A 60 3.97 -4.93 -10.16
CA PRO A 60 2.65 -4.44 -10.56
C PRO A 60 1.83 -3.86 -9.41
N SER A 61 2.09 -4.27 -8.17
CA SER A 61 1.40 -3.74 -6.99
C SER A 61 1.87 -2.34 -6.57
N GLY A 62 2.98 -1.82 -7.14
CA GLY A 62 3.46 -0.46 -6.92
C GLY A 62 4.39 -0.32 -5.73
N ALA A 63 5.33 -1.23 -5.58
CA ALA A 63 6.40 -1.16 -4.59
C ALA A 63 7.73 -1.57 -5.22
N GLY A 64 8.80 -1.46 -4.45
CA GLY A 64 10.12 -1.97 -4.81
C GLY A 64 10.79 -1.17 -5.93
N LEU A 65 11.44 -1.89 -6.84
CA LEU A 65 12.32 -1.36 -7.87
C LEU A 65 11.56 -0.52 -8.90
N LEU A 66 12.15 0.62 -9.28
CA LEU A 66 11.61 1.50 -10.32
C LEU A 66 12.04 1.04 -11.71
N THR A 67 11.15 1.24 -12.69
CA THR A 67 11.50 1.22 -14.12
C THR A 67 12.36 2.45 -14.47
N ASP A 68 13.04 2.45 -15.63
CA ASP A 68 13.76 3.63 -16.11
C ASP A 68 12.84 4.84 -16.19
N TYR A 69 11.63 4.66 -16.68
CA TYR A 69 10.61 5.71 -16.71
C TYR A 69 10.26 6.22 -15.29
N GLY A 70 10.11 5.32 -14.31
CA GLY A 70 9.84 5.70 -12.92
C GLY A 70 10.96 6.50 -12.30
N ARG A 71 12.22 6.23 -12.68
CA ARG A 71 13.38 7.00 -12.26
C ARG A 71 13.39 8.39 -12.88
N ASP A 72 13.10 8.51 -14.18
CA ASP A 72 13.00 9.80 -14.85
C ASP A 72 11.95 10.71 -14.20
N GLN A 73 10.83 10.14 -13.72
CA GLN A 73 9.81 10.91 -13.02
C GLN A 73 10.32 11.55 -11.72
N SER A 74 11.35 11.00 -11.08
CA SER A 74 11.94 11.63 -9.89
C SER A 74 12.57 12.99 -10.21
N ASP A 75 13.09 13.18 -11.40
CA ASP A 75 13.64 14.46 -11.88
C ASP A 75 12.56 15.34 -12.54
N GLU A 76 11.69 14.76 -13.33
CA GLU A 76 10.74 15.54 -14.14
C GLU A 76 9.53 16.04 -13.33
N VAL A 77 8.97 15.22 -12.46
CA VAL A 77 7.68 15.44 -11.79
C VAL A 77 7.82 15.59 -10.28
N LEU A 78 8.66 14.76 -9.63
CA LEU A 78 8.69 14.72 -8.18
C LEU A 78 9.52 15.83 -7.54
N ARG A 79 10.72 16.11 -8.06
CA ARG A 79 11.60 17.08 -7.41
C ARG A 79 11.14 18.53 -7.56
N MET A 80 11.48 19.33 -6.58
CA MET A 80 11.32 20.78 -6.64
C MET A 80 12.27 21.40 -7.67
N ARG A 81 11.76 22.26 -8.53
CA ARG A 81 12.52 22.84 -9.67
C ARG A 81 13.41 24.02 -9.32
N TYR A 82 13.18 24.70 -8.22
CA TYR A 82 13.91 25.93 -7.81
C TYR A 82 14.03 26.99 -8.90
N GLY A 83 13.02 27.09 -9.81
CA GLY A 83 13.02 28.02 -10.93
C GLY A 83 13.75 27.55 -12.20
N SER A 84 14.26 26.33 -12.23
CA SER A 84 14.80 25.73 -13.45
C SER A 84 13.70 25.49 -14.49
N PRO A 85 13.95 25.72 -15.79
CA PRO A 85 12.97 25.44 -16.84
C PRO A 85 12.56 23.96 -16.85
N ALA A 86 11.29 23.69 -17.21
CA ALA A 86 10.86 22.32 -17.48
C ALA A 86 11.61 21.78 -18.71
N GLY A 87 12.08 20.53 -18.64
CA GLY A 87 12.79 19.87 -19.75
C GLY A 87 14.32 19.92 -19.70
N GLU A 88 14.92 20.60 -18.73
CA GLU A 88 16.33 20.37 -18.39
C GLU A 88 16.44 19.11 -17.52
N THR A 89 16.42 17.94 -18.15
CA THR A 89 16.65 16.66 -17.49
C THR A 89 18.16 16.43 -17.35
N SER A 90 18.62 16.25 -16.13
CA SER A 90 19.88 15.56 -15.90
C SER A 90 19.62 14.06 -16.17
N SER A 91 20.50 13.37 -16.91
CA SER A 91 20.36 11.93 -17.14
C SER A 91 20.66 11.16 -15.85
N THR A 92 19.72 11.16 -14.91
CA THR A 92 19.84 10.49 -13.60
C THR A 92 19.10 9.14 -13.56
N SER A 93 18.60 8.68 -14.69
CA SER A 93 17.75 7.48 -14.81
C SER A 93 18.49 6.15 -14.53
N GLY A 94 19.80 6.10 -14.65
CA GLY A 94 20.57 4.89 -14.36
C GLY A 94 20.86 4.68 -12.87
N PHE A 95 21.25 3.47 -12.49
CA PHE A 95 21.64 3.13 -11.13
C PHE A 95 22.77 4.05 -10.62
N LEU A 96 22.67 4.45 -9.34
CA LEU A 96 23.55 5.48 -8.74
C LEU A 96 23.57 6.79 -9.54
N LEU A 97 22.39 7.29 -9.94
CA LEU A 97 22.24 8.52 -10.72
C LEU A 97 22.96 8.48 -12.09
N GLY A 98 22.97 7.31 -12.72
CA GLY A 98 23.63 7.08 -14.02
C GLY A 98 25.14 6.82 -13.95
N LEU A 99 25.73 6.73 -12.75
CA LEU A 99 27.16 6.40 -12.59
C LEU A 99 27.47 4.95 -12.95
N VAL A 100 26.49 4.07 -12.84
CA VAL A 100 26.63 2.64 -13.19
C VAL A 100 25.75 2.36 -14.41
N LYS A 101 26.40 1.96 -15.51
CA LYS A 101 25.69 1.53 -16.71
C LYS A 101 25.17 0.10 -16.52
N GLU A 102 23.86 -0.06 -16.53
CA GLU A 102 23.22 -1.36 -16.42
C GLU A 102 23.26 -2.10 -17.76
N PRO A 103 23.57 -3.42 -17.77
CA PRO A 103 23.40 -4.23 -18.96
C PRO A 103 21.93 -4.29 -19.39
N SER A 104 21.68 -4.47 -20.69
CA SER A 104 20.32 -4.63 -21.21
C SER A 104 19.57 -5.76 -20.50
N GLY A 105 18.37 -5.48 -20.01
CA GLY A 105 17.53 -6.41 -19.28
C GLY A 105 17.88 -6.57 -17.80
N LEU A 106 18.88 -5.87 -17.27
CA LEU A 106 19.16 -5.82 -15.83
C LEU A 106 18.84 -4.41 -15.31
N THR A 107 17.96 -4.33 -14.34
CA THR A 107 17.65 -3.10 -13.60
C THR A 107 18.13 -3.26 -12.16
N LEU A 108 18.94 -2.32 -11.68
CA LEU A 108 19.45 -2.28 -10.32
C LEU A 108 18.83 -1.10 -9.57
N GLY A 109 18.62 -1.21 -8.29
CA GLY A 109 18.12 -0.12 -7.47
C GLY A 109 18.45 -0.32 -6.01
N GLY A 110 18.05 0.66 -5.21
CA GLY A 110 18.25 0.59 -3.78
C GLY A 110 17.41 1.62 -3.06
N GLN A 111 17.18 1.37 -1.79
CA GLN A 111 16.44 2.27 -0.92
C GLN A 111 17.18 2.42 0.40
N PHE A 112 17.29 3.66 0.84
CA PHE A 112 17.85 4.02 2.13
C PHE A 112 16.90 4.99 2.83
N ARG A 113 16.31 4.55 3.95
CA ARG A 113 15.33 5.31 4.70
C ARG A 113 15.61 5.26 6.21
N PRO A 114 16.52 6.10 6.71
CA PRO A 114 16.65 6.36 8.15
C PRO A 114 15.47 7.20 8.65
N MET A 115 15.06 6.95 9.89
CA MET A 115 13.98 7.66 10.55
C MET A 115 14.44 8.09 11.93
N PHE A 116 14.13 9.31 12.31
CA PHE A 116 14.15 9.77 13.70
C PHE A 116 12.70 9.82 14.21
N MET A 117 12.46 9.29 15.40
CA MET A 117 11.12 9.28 16.00
C MET A 117 11.19 9.58 17.49
N GLU A 118 10.43 10.59 17.89
CA GLU A 118 10.07 10.82 19.28
C GLU A 118 8.65 10.33 19.53
N LEU A 119 8.46 9.43 20.49
CA LEU A 119 7.17 8.83 20.82
C LEU A 119 6.83 9.10 22.29
N LYS A 120 5.62 9.59 22.53
CA LYS A 120 5.07 9.79 23.88
C LYS A 120 3.75 9.04 24.02
N VAL A 121 3.63 8.22 25.08
CA VAL A 121 2.41 7.47 25.41
C VAL A 121 1.91 7.91 26.78
N GLY A 122 0.68 8.46 26.83
CA GLY A 122 0.10 8.98 28.07
C GLY A 122 0.91 10.16 28.64
N SER A 123 1.21 10.08 29.93
CA SER A 123 2.04 11.05 30.67
C SER A 123 3.52 10.63 30.74
N ALA A 124 3.90 9.48 30.20
CA ALA A 124 5.29 9.05 30.17
C ALA A 124 6.14 10.06 29.38
N PRO A 125 7.38 10.34 29.80
CA PRO A 125 8.32 11.13 29.02
C PRO A 125 8.54 10.47 27.66
N PHE A 126 9.00 11.25 26.67
CA PHE A 126 9.32 10.69 25.35
C PHE A 126 10.26 9.49 25.51
N ALA A 127 9.83 8.36 24.99
CA ALA A 127 10.65 7.16 25.00
C ALA A 127 11.52 7.20 23.76
N SER A 128 12.81 7.36 24.03
CA SER A 128 13.98 7.07 23.21
C SER A 128 14.20 7.83 21.89
N ASP A 129 15.35 8.47 21.87
CA ASP A 129 16.15 8.91 20.73
C ASP A 129 16.65 7.72 19.90
N THR A 130 15.76 6.94 19.32
CA THR A 130 16.19 5.86 18.43
C THR A 130 16.12 6.34 17.00
N VAL A 131 17.18 6.09 16.22
CA VAL A 131 17.22 6.23 14.78
C VAL A 131 17.06 4.84 14.16
N PRO A 132 15.83 4.31 14.07
CA PRO A 132 15.64 3.05 13.40
C PRO A 132 15.84 3.23 11.89
N LEU A 133 16.59 2.31 11.29
CA LEU A 133 16.63 2.15 9.85
C LEU A 133 15.33 1.49 9.41
N MET A 134 14.41 2.27 8.84
CA MET A 134 13.14 1.74 8.36
C MET A 134 13.34 0.81 7.17
N GLN A 135 14.19 1.23 6.23
CA GLN A 135 14.46 0.46 5.02
C GLN A 135 15.87 0.76 4.54
N THR A 136 16.65 -0.30 4.35
CA THR A 136 17.95 -0.25 3.68
C THR A 136 18.06 -1.52 2.89
N GLU A 137 18.01 -1.40 1.56
CA GLU A 137 18.08 -2.55 0.69
C GLU A 137 18.64 -2.20 -0.68
N LEU A 138 19.25 -3.18 -1.30
CA LEU A 138 19.61 -3.23 -2.72
C LEU A 138 18.64 -4.18 -3.41
N GLN A 139 18.26 -3.84 -4.62
CA GLN A 139 17.33 -4.61 -5.44
C GLN A 139 17.91 -4.79 -6.84
N GLY A 140 17.56 -5.91 -7.47
CA GLY A 140 17.89 -6.16 -8.86
C GLY A 140 16.80 -6.98 -9.52
N GLU A 141 16.45 -6.62 -10.75
CA GLU A 141 15.56 -7.39 -11.60
C GLU A 141 16.23 -7.69 -12.93
N LEU A 142 16.16 -8.94 -13.32
CA LEU A 142 16.53 -9.43 -14.63
C LEU A 142 15.25 -9.62 -15.45
N ASP A 143 15.17 -8.94 -16.61
CA ASP A 143 14.10 -9.09 -17.59
C ASP A 143 14.68 -9.62 -18.91
N VAL A 144 14.33 -10.83 -19.28
CA VAL A 144 14.75 -11.46 -20.53
C VAL A 144 13.52 -11.96 -21.29
N ARG A 145 13.11 -11.23 -22.29
CA ARG A 145 11.89 -11.44 -23.05
C ARG A 145 10.65 -11.39 -22.15
N HIS A 146 10.05 -12.55 -21.82
CA HIS A 146 8.89 -12.67 -20.94
C HIS A 146 9.26 -13.21 -19.55
N PHE A 147 10.52 -13.58 -19.34
CA PHE A 147 10.98 -14.11 -18.07
C PHE A 147 11.57 -13.01 -17.22
N ARG A 148 11.11 -12.91 -15.97
CA ARG A 148 11.58 -11.93 -14.99
C ARG A 148 12.07 -12.64 -13.74
N ALA A 149 13.12 -12.12 -13.10
CA ALA A 149 13.60 -12.57 -11.81
C ALA A 149 14.01 -11.36 -10.97
N ASN A 150 13.43 -11.22 -9.79
CA ASN A 150 13.69 -10.14 -8.85
C ASN A 150 14.33 -10.66 -7.58
N LEU A 151 15.26 -9.89 -7.03
CA LEU A 151 15.89 -10.13 -5.73
C LEU A 151 16.15 -8.83 -5.01
N SER A 152 15.70 -8.73 -3.75
CA SER A 152 16.12 -7.69 -2.83
C SER A 152 16.98 -8.25 -1.70
N LEU A 153 17.94 -7.47 -1.22
CA LEU A 153 18.77 -7.76 -0.04
C LEU A 153 18.86 -6.52 0.82
N GLY A 154 18.41 -6.61 2.05
CA GLY A 154 18.36 -5.50 2.97
C GLY A 154 18.61 -5.87 4.42
N ILE A 155 18.45 -4.88 5.27
CA ILE A 155 18.57 -5.02 6.72
C ILE A 155 17.18 -4.89 7.33
N ALA A 156 16.77 -5.87 8.13
CA ALA A 156 15.55 -5.77 8.92
C ALA A 156 15.78 -4.90 10.15
N PRO A 157 14.81 -4.04 10.53
CA PRO A 157 14.83 -3.43 11.83
C PRO A 157 14.78 -4.54 12.90
N THR A 158 15.60 -4.40 13.93
CA THR A 158 15.54 -5.31 15.09
C THR A 158 14.31 -4.93 15.89
N ASP A 159 13.18 -5.60 15.67
CA ASP A 159 12.09 -5.50 16.60
C ASP A 159 12.41 -6.31 17.87
N GLY A 160 12.03 -5.79 19.02
CA GLY A 160 12.22 -6.50 20.29
C GLY A 160 11.35 -7.76 20.44
N SER A 161 10.61 -8.17 19.42
CA SER A 161 9.72 -9.34 19.43
C SER A 161 10.46 -10.67 19.25
N GLY A 162 11.73 -10.63 18.87
CA GLY A 162 12.78 -11.65 19.05
C GLY A 162 12.55 -13.08 18.61
N ALA A 163 11.36 -13.46 18.21
CA ALA A 163 11.03 -14.88 18.13
C ALA A 163 10.91 -15.45 16.70
N ALA A 164 10.82 -14.62 15.67
CA ALA A 164 10.38 -15.12 14.37
C ALA A 164 11.34 -14.88 13.19
N ILE A 165 12.13 -13.81 13.22
CA ILE A 165 13.07 -13.51 12.12
C ILE A 165 14.48 -13.86 12.57
N THR A 166 15.08 -14.85 11.93
CA THR A 166 16.47 -15.25 12.20
C THR A 166 17.43 -14.43 11.36
N GLY A 167 18.07 -13.43 11.96
CA GLY A 167 19.15 -12.65 11.36
C GLY A 167 18.80 -11.19 11.07
N ARG A 168 19.84 -10.38 10.85
CA ARG A 168 19.71 -8.96 10.50
C ARG A 168 19.49 -8.72 9.02
N PHE A 169 19.80 -9.71 8.17
CA PHE A 169 19.61 -9.63 6.73
C PHE A 169 18.24 -10.17 6.36
N ILE A 170 17.53 -9.42 5.53
CA ILE A 170 16.21 -9.78 5.00
C ILE A 170 16.22 -9.60 3.49
N SER A 171 15.58 -10.54 2.78
CA SER A 171 15.12 -10.29 1.44
C SER A 171 13.63 -10.00 1.53
N ARG A 172 13.20 -8.77 1.22
CA ARG A 172 11.78 -8.41 1.19
C ARG A 172 11.09 -9.06 0.01
N GLU A 173 11.72 -8.99 -1.14
CA GLU A 173 11.22 -9.62 -2.36
C GLU A 173 12.28 -10.50 -3.00
N HIS A 174 11.88 -11.70 -3.39
CA HIS A 174 12.63 -12.58 -4.29
C HIS A 174 11.64 -13.49 -4.99
N TRP A 175 11.50 -13.30 -6.27
CA TRP A 175 10.56 -14.05 -7.07
C TRP A 175 11.07 -14.25 -8.48
N VAL A 176 10.51 -15.25 -9.15
CA VAL A 176 10.62 -15.45 -10.59
C VAL A 176 9.24 -15.33 -11.20
N GLY A 177 9.16 -14.81 -12.42
CA GLY A 177 7.90 -14.56 -13.07
C GLY A 177 7.95 -14.76 -14.58
N TYR A 178 6.76 -14.81 -15.17
CA TYR A 178 6.58 -14.95 -16.60
C TYR A 178 5.43 -14.03 -17.08
N GLY A 179 5.75 -13.15 -18.01
CA GLY A 179 4.81 -12.25 -18.68
C GLY A 179 4.03 -12.97 -19.79
N ILE A 180 2.74 -12.72 -19.86
CA ILE A 180 1.82 -13.34 -20.84
C ILE A 180 1.04 -12.22 -21.53
N SER A 181 0.77 -12.36 -22.83
CA SER A 181 -0.01 -11.42 -23.64
C SER A 181 0.55 -9.99 -23.59
N ASP A 182 1.81 -9.82 -24.04
CA ASP A 182 2.52 -8.54 -24.04
C ASP A 182 2.55 -7.92 -22.63
N ASP A 183 2.86 -8.75 -21.64
CA ASP A 183 3.00 -8.41 -20.20
C ASP A 183 1.72 -7.87 -19.53
N ARG A 184 0.56 -8.04 -20.14
CA ARG A 184 -0.73 -7.73 -19.49
C ARG A 184 -0.99 -8.62 -18.27
N PHE A 185 -0.50 -9.85 -18.29
CA PHE A 185 -0.53 -10.76 -17.17
C PHE A 185 0.90 -11.07 -16.75
N LEU A 186 1.16 -11.03 -15.43
CA LEU A 186 2.43 -11.45 -14.86
C LEU A 186 2.17 -12.52 -13.80
N LEU A 187 2.60 -13.75 -14.09
CA LEU A 187 2.61 -14.83 -13.11
C LEU A 187 3.93 -14.77 -12.32
N ARG A 188 3.86 -14.75 -11.00
CA ARG A 188 5.04 -14.69 -10.11
C ARG A 188 5.01 -15.81 -9.08
N VAL A 189 6.17 -16.35 -8.75
CA VAL A 189 6.37 -17.35 -7.69
C VAL A 189 7.56 -16.93 -6.86
N GLY A 190 7.39 -16.80 -5.56
CA GLY A 190 8.44 -16.39 -4.64
C GLY A 190 7.91 -15.63 -3.43
N ARG A 191 8.73 -14.79 -2.85
CA ARG A 191 8.35 -13.87 -1.79
C ARG A 191 7.95 -12.52 -2.41
N ILE A 192 6.72 -12.12 -2.16
CA ILE A 192 6.04 -11.02 -2.86
C ILE A 192 5.29 -10.16 -1.83
N ASN A 193 5.14 -8.88 -2.11
CA ASN A 193 4.26 -8.00 -1.35
C ASN A 193 2.80 -8.46 -1.46
N LEU A 194 2.07 -8.44 -0.36
CA LEU A 194 0.65 -8.78 -0.38
C LEU A 194 -0.15 -7.75 -1.18
N PRO A 195 -0.91 -8.13 -2.22
CA PRO A 195 -1.78 -7.21 -2.94
C PRO A 195 -2.99 -6.85 -2.07
N PHE A 196 -3.01 -5.63 -1.49
CA PHE A 196 -4.09 -5.18 -0.62
C PHE A 196 -4.11 -3.65 -0.49
N GLY A 197 -5.27 -3.03 -0.62
CA GLY A 197 -5.54 -1.63 -0.32
C GLY A 197 -4.73 -0.61 -1.12
N VAL A 198 -4.74 0.63 -0.65
CA VAL A 198 -3.88 1.69 -1.18
C VAL A 198 -2.44 1.44 -0.77
N ARG A 199 -1.52 1.43 -1.72
CA ARG A 199 -0.09 1.40 -1.40
C ARG A 199 0.34 2.72 -0.77
N SER A 200 0.59 2.70 0.52
CA SER A 200 1.08 3.85 1.29
C SER A 200 2.47 3.55 1.82
N ILE A 201 3.30 4.59 1.85
CA ILE A 201 4.62 4.53 2.46
C ILE A 201 4.58 4.68 3.99
N GLU A 202 3.43 5.05 4.56
CA GLU A 202 3.23 5.20 5.99
C GLU A 202 2.97 3.84 6.64
N HIS A 203 4.01 3.23 7.16
CA HIS A 203 3.96 1.90 7.79
C HIS A 203 3.08 1.81 9.02
N THR A 204 2.93 2.91 9.74
CA THR A 204 2.26 2.94 11.04
C THR A 204 0.76 3.24 10.95
N LEU A 205 0.20 3.44 9.74
CA LEU A 205 -1.25 3.58 9.56
C LEU A 205 -1.99 2.34 10.06
N TRP A 206 -3.11 2.54 10.75
CA TRP A 206 -3.87 1.40 11.27
C TRP A 206 -4.39 0.48 10.18
N VAL A 207 -4.78 0.98 9.01
CA VAL A 207 -5.17 0.13 7.86
C VAL A 207 -4.04 -0.82 7.46
N ARG A 208 -2.76 -0.41 7.52
CA ARG A 208 -1.61 -1.28 7.23
C ARG A 208 -1.30 -2.22 8.39
N ARG A 209 -1.29 -1.69 9.62
CA ARG A 209 -0.99 -2.46 10.83
C ARG A 209 -2.05 -3.51 11.14
N ALA A 210 -3.34 -3.16 11.04
CA ALA A 210 -4.44 -4.05 11.36
C ALA A 210 -4.62 -5.16 10.32
N THR A 211 -4.41 -4.87 9.05
CA THR A 211 -4.45 -5.84 7.95
C THR A 211 -3.14 -6.62 7.80
N ARG A 212 -2.05 -6.21 8.47
CA ARG A 212 -0.70 -6.79 8.31
C ARG A 212 -0.29 -6.84 6.83
N THR A 213 -0.41 -5.70 6.15
CA THR A 213 -0.06 -5.54 4.74
C THR A 213 0.98 -4.43 4.53
N ASP A 214 1.79 -4.19 5.54
CA ASP A 214 2.93 -3.28 5.50
C ASP A 214 4.01 -3.77 4.51
N LEU A 215 4.67 -2.86 3.82
CA LEU A 215 5.72 -3.16 2.85
C LEU A 215 7.09 -3.49 3.49
N ASN A 216 7.26 -3.30 4.81
CA ASN A 216 8.56 -3.52 5.46
C ASN A 216 8.88 -4.98 5.72
N ASP A 217 7.90 -5.76 6.23
CA ASP A 217 8.19 -7.09 6.75
C ASP A 217 7.06 -8.12 6.56
N THR A 218 5.93 -7.71 5.97
CA THR A 218 4.75 -8.58 5.84
C THR A 218 4.68 -9.36 4.53
N GLN A 219 5.73 -9.32 3.69
CA GLN A 219 5.81 -10.10 2.46
C GLN A 219 5.69 -11.60 2.74
N GLN A 220 5.01 -12.30 1.85
CA GLN A 220 4.76 -13.73 1.94
C GLN A 220 5.30 -14.47 0.73
N HIS A 221 5.67 -15.75 0.89
CA HIS A 221 5.93 -16.63 -0.23
C HIS A 221 4.62 -17.18 -0.76
N GLY A 222 4.52 -17.26 -2.07
CA GLY A 222 3.33 -17.78 -2.73
C GLY A 222 3.41 -17.71 -4.25
N VAL A 223 2.26 -17.81 -4.86
CA VAL A 223 2.05 -17.66 -6.29
C VAL A 223 1.09 -16.51 -6.50
N ALA A 224 1.46 -15.53 -7.31
CA ALA A 224 0.63 -14.38 -7.63
C ALA A 224 0.41 -14.26 -9.13
N LEU A 225 -0.79 -13.87 -9.52
CA LEU A 225 -1.15 -13.49 -10.88
C LEU A 225 -1.62 -12.04 -10.87
N ALA A 226 -0.88 -11.18 -11.53
CA ALA A 226 -1.23 -9.79 -11.76
C ALA A 226 -1.79 -9.59 -13.16
N PHE A 227 -2.74 -8.67 -13.28
CA PHE A 227 -3.31 -8.18 -14.53
C PHE A 227 -3.25 -6.65 -14.56
N ASP A 228 -2.80 -6.09 -15.68
CA ASP A 228 -2.82 -4.65 -15.94
C ASP A 228 -3.27 -4.38 -17.37
N GLY A 229 -4.44 -3.81 -17.53
CA GLY A 229 -5.01 -3.53 -18.86
C GLY A 229 -6.37 -2.87 -18.80
N SER A 230 -6.70 -2.07 -19.84
CA SER A 230 -8.03 -1.47 -20.03
C SER A 230 -8.54 -0.67 -18.81
N GLY A 231 -7.64 0.04 -18.10
CA GLY A 231 -8.00 0.80 -16.90
C GLY A 231 -8.25 -0.05 -15.65
N ILE A 232 -8.07 -1.37 -15.74
CA ILE A 232 -8.17 -2.28 -14.61
C ILE A 232 -6.77 -2.76 -14.23
N ARG A 233 -6.47 -2.72 -12.95
CA ARG A 233 -5.32 -3.37 -12.32
C ARG A 233 -5.84 -4.33 -11.26
N ALA A 234 -5.42 -5.57 -11.33
CA ALA A 234 -5.83 -6.59 -10.37
C ALA A 234 -4.66 -7.54 -10.08
N GLU A 235 -4.60 -8.02 -8.86
CA GLU A 235 -3.66 -9.05 -8.47
C GLU A 235 -4.28 -9.98 -7.45
N VAL A 236 -4.08 -11.28 -7.63
CA VAL A 236 -4.45 -12.32 -6.69
C VAL A 236 -3.22 -13.13 -6.33
N MET A 237 -3.05 -13.43 -5.04
CA MET A 237 -1.95 -14.21 -4.50
C MET A 237 -2.46 -15.36 -3.65
N ALA A 238 -2.02 -16.57 -3.94
CA ALA A 238 -2.11 -17.72 -3.05
C ALA A 238 -0.89 -17.72 -2.11
N ILE A 239 -1.14 -17.62 -0.80
CA ILE A 239 -0.10 -17.46 0.24
C ILE A 239 0.29 -18.84 0.77
N ALA A 240 1.57 -19.19 0.65
CA ALA A 240 2.16 -20.42 1.20
C ALA A 240 2.82 -20.19 2.58
N GLY A 241 3.00 -18.92 2.98
CA GLY A 241 3.60 -18.49 4.24
C GLY A 241 4.96 -17.83 4.06
N ASN A 242 5.42 -17.07 5.07
CA ASN A 242 6.76 -16.50 5.05
C ASN A 242 7.80 -17.50 5.54
N TYR A 243 8.60 -18.06 4.63
CA TYR A 243 9.62 -19.08 4.98
C TYR A 243 10.81 -18.50 5.77
N GLN A 244 10.94 -17.19 5.90
CA GLN A 244 11.89 -16.57 6.83
C GLN A 244 11.43 -16.70 8.28
N ILE A 245 10.15 -16.99 8.53
CA ILE A 245 9.59 -17.24 9.86
C ILE A 245 9.77 -18.69 10.25
N ARG A 246 10.26 -18.93 11.47
CA ARG A 246 10.41 -20.26 12.05
C ARG A 246 9.91 -20.29 13.49
N PRO A 247 9.33 -21.41 13.95
CA PRO A 247 8.97 -22.62 13.18
C PRO A 247 7.77 -22.41 12.24
N ASP A 248 7.49 -23.42 11.39
CA ASP A 248 6.45 -23.43 10.37
C ASP A 248 5.03 -23.10 10.90
N ALA A 249 4.73 -23.50 12.14
CA ALA A 249 3.44 -23.24 12.79
C ALA A 249 3.06 -21.75 12.81
N TYR A 250 4.02 -20.83 12.74
CA TYR A 250 3.78 -19.38 12.71
C TYR A 250 3.53 -18.81 11.31
N ARG A 251 3.64 -19.62 10.26
CA ARG A 251 3.45 -19.17 8.87
C ARG A 251 1.96 -19.09 8.55
N GLU A 252 1.56 -17.94 8.07
CA GLU A 252 0.19 -17.74 7.58
C GLU A 252 0.03 -18.33 6.18
N ARG A 253 -1.09 -19.01 5.93
CA ARG A 253 -1.47 -19.56 4.61
C ARG A 253 -2.87 -19.11 4.26
N GLY A 254 -3.10 -18.82 2.98
CA GLY A 254 -4.41 -18.34 2.53
C GLY A 254 -4.31 -17.61 1.20
N TYR A 255 -4.98 -16.49 1.08
CA TYR A 255 -4.94 -15.66 -0.11
C TYR A 255 -4.94 -14.17 0.21
N SER A 256 -4.50 -13.37 -0.76
CA SER A 256 -4.69 -11.92 -0.82
C SER A 256 -5.10 -11.52 -2.23
N LEU A 257 -5.94 -10.50 -2.36
CA LEU A 257 -6.45 -9.97 -3.62
C LEU A 257 -6.60 -8.45 -3.51
N SER A 258 -6.23 -7.75 -4.58
CA SER A 258 -6.57 -6.34 -4.79
C SER A 258 -6.99 -6.15 -6.24
N ALA A 259 -8.03 -5.35 -6.46
CA ALA A 259 -8.44 -4.92 -7.79
C ALA A 259 -8.80 -3.44 -7.76
N GLU A 260 -8.33 -2.69 -8.75
CA GLU A 260 -8.57 -1.26 -8.89
C GLU A 260 -9.00 -0.94 -10.33
N TYR A 261 -9.98 -0.06 -10.45
CA TYR A 261 -10.50 0.44 -11.71
C TYR A 261 -10.31 1.96 -11.80
N ALA A 262 -9.62 2.42 -12.83
CA ALA A 262 -9.52 3.83 -13.19
C ALA A 262 -10.83 4.28 -13.83
N ALA A 263 -11.77 4.77 -13.02
CA ALA A 263 -13.10 5.19 -13.46
C ALA A 263 -13.07 6.49 -14.27
N ALA A 264 -12.03 7.32 -14.06
CA ALA A 264 -11.71 8.53 -14.83
C ALA A 264 -10.20 8.78 -14.73
N PRO A 265 -9.61 9.69 -15.51
CA PRO A 265 -8.17 9.98 -15.45
C PRO A 265 -7.67 10.26 -14.03
N ARG A 266 -8.47 10.96 -13.22
CA ARG A 266 -8.13 11.37 -11.84
C ARG A 266 -8.99 10.70 -10.77
N LEU A 267 -9.63 9.58 -11.07
CA LEU A 267 -10.45 8.82 -10.13
C LEU A 267 -10.19 7.31 -10.30
N ALA A 268 -9.73 6.68 -9.25
CA ALA A 268 -9.57 5.23 -9.15
C ALA A 268 -10.32 4.68 -7.95
N LEU A 269 -11.02 3.58 -8.14
CA LEU A 269 -11.80 2.87 -7.13
C LEU A 269 -11.33 1.44 -7.02
N GLY A 270 -11.17 0.92 -5.82
CA GLY A 270 -10.65 -0.42 -5.64
C GLY A 270 -11.29 -1.19 -4.51
N VAL A 271 -11.07 -2.50 -4.56
CA VAL A 271 -11.49 -3.47 -3.55
C VAL A 271 -10.32 -4.36 -3.17
N SER A 272 -10.31 -4.84 -1.94
CA SER A 272 -9.29 -5.74 -1.41
C SER A 272 -9.90 -6.85 -0.59
N SER A 273 -9.27 -8.01 -0.60
CA SER A 273 -9.68 -9.15 0.22
C SER A 273 -8.47 -9.98 0.62
N LEU A 274 -8.40 -10.35 1.90
CA LEU A 274 -7.37 -11.20 2.44
C LEU A 274 -8.01 -12.18 3.43
N ALA A 275 -7.62 -13.45 3.37
CA ALA A 275 -7.92 -14.42 4.40
C ALA A 275 -6.73 -15.34 4.61
N THR A 276 -6.26 -15.45 5.86
CA THR A 276 -5.13 -16.31 6.22
C THR A 276 -5.40 -17.09 7.50
N HIS A 277 -4.76 -18.24 7.61
CA HIS A 277 -4.71 -19.07 8.80
C HIS A 277 -3.28 -19.38 9.19
N ALA A 278 -2.99 -19.30 10.50
CA ALA A 278 -1.76 -19.79 11.10
C ALA A 278 -2.09 -20.75 12.24
N ALA A 279 -1.38 -21.88 12.31
CA ALA A 279 -1.52 -22.80 13.44
C ALA A 279 -1.08 -22.14 14.77
N ARG A 280 -0.19 -21.16 14.69
CA ARG A 280 0.24 -20.31 15.80
C ARG A 280 0.49 -18.89 15.32
N ASP A 281 -0.41 -17.98 15.61
CA ASP A 281 -0.28 -16.57 15.23
C ASP A 281 0.94 -15.92 15.92
N LEU A 282 1.66 -15.05 15.19
CA LEU A 282 2.85 -14.37 15.71
C LEU A 282 2.57 -13.47 16.93
N LEU A 283 1.40 -12.84 16.97
CA LEU A 283 1.02 -11.92 18.04
C LEU A 283 0.27 -12.65 19.14
N LEU A 284 -0.75 -13.44 18.78
CA LEU A 284 -1.65 -14.11 19.74
C LEU A 284 -1.05 -15.38 20.35
N LYS A 285 -0.02 -15.94 19.73
CA LYS A 285 0.67 -17.19 20.15
C LYS A 285 -0.24 -18.43 20.19
N THR A 286 -1.39 -18.38 19.54
CA THR A 286 -2.38 -19.45 19.41
C THR A 286 -2.86 -19.57 17.96
N SER A 287 -3.61 -20.63 17.63
CA SER A 287 -4.22 -20.78 16.31
C SER A 287 -5.15 -19.61 16.01
N ASN A 288 -5.04 -19.07 14.80
CA ASN A 288 -5.81 -17.91 14.41
C ASN A 288 -6.13 -17.92 12.91
N THR A 289 -7.37 -17.59 12.57
CA THR A 289 -7.79 -17.22 11.22
C THR A 289 -8.13 -15.75 11.21
N ARG A 290 -7.48 -14.98 10.35
CA ARG A 290 -7.78 -13.57 10.15
C ARG A 290 -8.23 -13.30 8.73
N GLN A 291 -9.15 -12.35 8.59
CA GLN A 291 -9.62 -11.86 7.30
C GLN A 291 -9.64 -10.33 7.33
N ALA A 292 -9.42 -9.73 6.18
CA ALA A 292 -9.58 -8.30 5.94
C ALA A 292 -10.24 -8.12 4.56
N HIS A 293 -11.30 -7.32 4.52
CA HIS A 293 -12.03 -7.02 3.29
C HIS A 293 -12.28 -5.52 3.23
N GLY A 294 -11.79 -4.87 2.17
CA GLY A 294 -11.80 -3.43 2.11
C GLY A 294 -12.21 -2.86 0.77
N VAL A 295 -12.52 -1.57 0.82
CA VAL A 295 -12.71 -0.72 -0.35
C VAL A 295 -11.76 0.47 -0.23
N PHE A 296 -11.28 0.97 -1.36
CA PHE A 296 -10.41 2.13 -1.37
C PHE A 296 -10.67 3.01 -2.60
N ALA A 297 -10.28 4.26 -2.50
CA ALA A 297 -10.39 5.22 -3.58
C ALA A 297 -9.23 6.21 -3.57
N ARG A 298 -8.87 6.70 -4.76
CA ARG A 298 -7.93 7.80 -4.98
C ARG A 298 -8.59 8.77 -5.94
N TYR A 299 -8.62 10.05 -5.58
CA TYR A 299 -9.29 11.07 -6.36
C TYR A 299 -8.52 12.39 -6.33
N ALA A 300 -8.24 12.96 -7.49
CA ALA A 300 -7.68 14.30 -7.62
C ALA A 300 -8.72 15.23 -8.25
N PRO A 301 -9.51 15.96 -7.43
CA PRO A 301 -10.52 16.89 -7.95
C PRO A 301 -9.91 18.02 -8.78
N TRP A 302 -8.72 18.45 -8.45
CA TRP A 302 -7.86 19.36 -9.21
C TRP A 302 -6.39 19.05 -8.91
N GLU A 303 -5.49 19.52 -9.76
CA GLU A 303 -4.09 19.12 -9.76
C GLU A 303 -3.36 19.23 -8.39
N PRO A 304 -3.46 20.33 -7.62
CA PRO A 304 -2.80 20.41 -6.33
C PRO A 304 -3.36 19.50 -5.22
N LEU A 305 -4.56 18.94 -5.36
CA LEU A 305 -5.21 18.17 -4.28
C LEU A 305 -5.45 16.72 -4.69
N VAL A 306 -5.03 15.80 -3.83
CA VAL A 306 -5.44 14.39 -3.89
C VAL A 306 -6.12 13.97 -2.59
N LEU A 307 -7.22 13.27 -2.74
CA LEU A 307 -7.94 12.61 -1.65
C LEU A 307 -7.76 11.11 -1.80
N MET A 308 -7.36 10.45 -0.72
CA MET A 308 -7.21 8.99 -0.66
C MET A 308 -7.97 8.47 0.55
N GLY A 309 -8.69 7.38 0.36
CA GLY A 309 -9.43 6.75 1.45
C GLY A 309 -9.41 5.24 1.34
N GLU A 310 -9.40 4.58 2.48
CA GLU A 310 -9.49 3.13 2.61
C GLU A 310 -10.31 2.78 3.85
N GLY A 311 -11.14 1.75 3.74
CA GLY A 311 -11.92 1.21 4.86
C GLY A 311 -12.00 -0.29 4.79
N ASP A 312 -11.62 -0.95 5.89
CA ASP A 312 -11.46 -2.40 5.99
C ASP A 312 -12.32 -2.97 7.11
N VAL A 313 -13.08 -4.02 6.80
CA VAL A 313 -13.70 -4.91 7.78
C VAL A 313 -12.69 -5.99 8.13
N LEU A 314 -12.42 -6.16 9.42
CA LEU A 314 -11.48 -7.14 9.96
C LEU A 314 -12.24 -8.24 10.67
N VAL A 315 -11.96 -9.50 10.34
CA VAL A 315 -12.55 -10.64 11.02
C VAL A 315 -11.43 -11.52 11.59
N GLN A 316 -11.51 -11.81 12.88
CA GLN A 316 -10.55 -12.66 13.58
C GLN A 316 -11.26 -13.77 14.30
N HIS A 317 -10.83 -15.00 14.04
CA HIS A 317 -11.34 -16.20 14.69
C HIS A 317 -10.21 -16.97 15.36
N THR A 318 -10.31 -17.08 16.69
CA THR A 318 -9.41 -17.87 17.53
C THR A 318 -10.23 -19.01 18.16
N PRO A 319 -9.79 -20.28 18.08
CA PRO A 319 -10.52 -21.40 18.67
C PRO A 319 -10.85 -21.19 20.15
N GLY A 320 -12.07 -21.47 20.54
CA GLY A 320 -12.54 -21.29 21.92
C GLY A 320 -12.88 -19.85 22.31
N SER A 321 -12.77 -18.90 21.39
CA SER A 321 -13.15 -17.50 21.61
C SER A 321 -14.23 -17.06 20.61
N PRO A 322 -15.08 -16.09 20.96
CA PRO A 322 -16.01 -15.48 20.01
C PRO A 322 -15.26 -14.88 18.82
N THR A 323 -15.84 -14.97 17.62
CA THR A 323 -15.33 -14.27 16.46
C THR A 323 -15.38 -12.75 16.70
N LEU A 324 -14.27 -12.09 16.47
CA LEU A 324 -14.15 -10.62 16.56
C LEU A 324 -14.32 -10.03 15.18
N VAL A 325 -15.17 -9.00 15.08
CA VAL A 325 -15.34 -8.19 13.87
C VAL A 325 -14.92 -6.77 14.21
N GLY A 326 -13.90 -6.27 13.53
CA GLY A 326 -13.32 -4.94 13.70
C GLY A 326 -13.41 -4.10 12.43
N LEU A 327 -13.00 -2.85 12.54
CA LEU A 327 -12.93 -1.88 11.45
C LEU A 327 -11.61 -1.13 11.52
N ALA A 328 -10.98 -0.90 10.38
CA ALA A 328 -9.91 0.06 10.22
C ALA A 328 -10.25 1.00 9.06
N SER A 329 -9.96 2.29 9.21
CA SER A 329 -10.16 3.23 8.10
C SER A 329 -9.15 4.35 8.13
N MET A 330 -8.88 4.92 6.97
CA MET A 330 -8.12 6.15 6.82
C MET A 330 -8.72 7.04 5.73
N LEU A 331 -8.56 8.34 5.89
CA LEU A 331 -8.80 9.35 4.87
C LEU A 331 -7.62 10.31 4.89
N GLN A 332 -7.00 10.54 3.73
CA GLN A 332 -5.85 11.42 3.57
C GLN A 332 -6.14 12.46 2.50
N ALA A 333 -5.83 13.71 2.79
CA ALA A 333 -5.72 14.79 1.82
C ALA A 333 -4.24 15.12 1.65
N ASP A 334 -3.78 15.16 0.41
CA ASP A 334 -2.43 15.57 0.03
C ASP A 334 -2.52 16.80 -0.88
N VAL A 335 -1.88 17.88 -0.47
CA VAL A 335 -1.84 19.15 -1.22
C VAL A 335 -0.40 19.42 -1.64
N GLU A 336 -0.19 19.63 -2.94
CA GLU A 336 1.09 20.02 -3.54
C GLU A 336 0.99 21.45 -4.08
N PRO A 337 1.25 22.49 -3.26
CA PRO A 337 1.12 23.89 -3.68
C PRO A 337 2.15 24.31 -4.72
N ILE A 338 3.30 23.70 -4.72
CA ILE A 338 4.37 23.81 -5.70
C ILE A 338 5.00 22.44 -5.91
N GLN A 339 5.44 22.15 -7.13
CA GLN A 339 6.05 20.87 -7.48
C GLN A 339 7.10 20.45 -6.45
N GLY A 340 6.99 19.25 -5.94
CA GLY A 340 7.92 18.64 -5.00
C GLY A 340 7.77 19.06 -3.55
N LEU A 341 6.74 19.84 -3.20
CA LEU A 341 6.41 20.15 -1.80
C LEU A 341 4.98 19.74 -1.48
N HIS A 342 4.83 18.77 -0.61
CA HIS A 342 3.56 18.17 -0.22
C HIS A 342 3.22 18.50 1.24
N PHE A 343 1.94 18.73 1.51
CA PHE A 343 1.35 18.79 2.83
C PHE A 343 0.22 17.79 2.93
N MET A 344 0.29 16.91 3.92
CA MET A 344 -0.65 15.81 4.08
C MET A 344 -1.41 15.96 5.40
N LEU A 345 -2.73 15.77 5.33
CA LEU A 345 -3.58 15.63 6.50
C LEU A 345 -4.26 14.26 6.44
N THR A 346 -4.03 13.43 7.44
CA THR A 346 -4.61 12.09 7.52
C THR A 346 -5.44 11.94 8.78
N GLY A 347 -6.67 11.47 8.64
CA GLY A 347 -7.50 10.99 9.74
C GLY A 347 -7.63 9.47 9.68
N GLU A 348 -7.60 8.80 10.81
CA GLU A 348 -7.70 7.35 10.88
C GLU A 348 -8.52 6.86 12.07
N THR A 349 -9.16 5.70 11.91
CA THR A 349 -9.88 5.03 12.99
C THR A 349 -9.56 3.54 13.02
N TYR A 350 -9.64 2.94 14.22
CA TYR A 350 -9.45 1.53 14.43
C TYR A 350 -10.32 1.01 15.58
N THR A 351 -11.09 -0.02 15.32
CA THR A 351 -11.94 -0.70 16.31
C THR A 351 -11.62 -2.20 16.27
N PRO A 352 -10.86 -2.74 17.23
CA PRO A 352 -10.61 -4.17 17.32
C PRO A 352 -11.79 -4.89 17.97
N GLY A 353 -12.69 -5.45 17.17
CA GLY A 353 -13.86 -6.18 17.66
C GLY A 353 -14.86 -5.29 18.39
N LYS A 354 -15.34 -5.73 19.56
CA LYS A 354 -16.33 -5.01 20.39
C LYS A 354 -15.74 -3.93 21.30
N GLN A 355 -14.45 -3.66 21.19
CA GLN A 355 -13.79 -2.66 22.02
C GLN A 355 -14.15 -1.24 21.57
N ALA A 356 -13.81 -0.25 22.40
CA ALA A 356 -13.97 1.15 22.05
C ALA A 356 -13.07 1.52 20.86
N GLN A 357 -13.55 2.42 20.02
CA GLN A 357 -12.84 2.90 18.84
C GLN A 357 -11.61 3.73 19.23
N SER A 358 -10.47 3.42 18.65
CA SER A 358 -9.30 4.29 18.59
C SER A 358 -9.44 5.25 17.40
N TYR A 359 -8.95 6.47 17.54
CA TYR A 359 -8.96 7.47 16.48
C TYR A 359 -7.71 8.34 16.54
N GLY A 360 -7.30 8.86 15.42
CA GLY A 360 -6.10 9.68 15.32
C GLY A 360 -6.02 10.51 14.07
N GLY A 361 -5.00 11.34 14.03
CA GLY A 361 -4.70 12.16 12.89
C GLY A 361 -3.20 12.42 12.76
N TRP A 362 -2.81 12.73 11.54
CA TRP A 362 -1.45 13.03 11.13
C TRP A 362 -1.43 14.33 10.36
N LEU A 363 -0.44 15.14 10.64
CA LEU A 363 -0.05 16.28 9.82
C LEU A 363 1.35 15.99 9.31
N GLY A 364 1.49 15.87 8.00
CA GLY A 364 2.74 15.52 7.34
C GLY A 364 3.16 16.56 6.32
N SER A 365 4.46 16.63 6.06
CA SER A 365 5.03 17.32 4.90
C SER A 365 6.10 16.46 4.25
N ALA A 366 6.20 16.49 2.93
CA ALA A 366 7.28 15.87 2.19
C ALA A 366 7.88 16.89 1.21
N TRP A 367 9.19 16.93 1.16
CA TRP A 367 9.95 17.83 0.31
C TRP A 367 10.94 17.04 -0.52
N PHE A 368 10.65 16.93 -1.80
CA PHE A 368 11.51 16.31 -2.80
C PHE A 368 12.57 17.35 -3.26
N PHE A 369 13.63 17.50 -2.48
CA PHE A 369 14.62 18.56 -2.65
C PHE A 369 15.60 18.29 -3.80
N ALA A 370 15.75 17.02 -4.21
CA ALA A 370 16.62 16.59 -5.30
C ALA A 370 16.01 15.37 -6.02
N PRO A 371 16.47 15.04 -7.24
CA PRO A 371 16.12 13.76 -7.84
C PRO A 371 16.48 12.61 -6.90
N HIS A 372 15.60 11.61 -6.79
CA HIS A 372 15.80 10.42 -5.96
C HIS A 372 16.01 10.68 -4.46
N ALA A 373 15.63 11.88 -3.95
CA ALA A 373 15.78 12.20 -2.54
C ALA A 373 14.66 13.08 -2.01
N ASP A 374 14.07 12.69 -0.90
CA ASP A 374 13.07 13.46 -0.17
C ASP A 374 13.31 13.45 1.34
N VAL A 375 12.82 14.50 2.00
CA VAL A 375 12.71 14.61 3.44
C VAL A 375 11.25 14.69 3.80
N ARG A 376 10.83 13.90 4.78
CA ARG A 376 9.48 13.88 5.30
C ARG A 376 9.46 14.18 6.80
N LEU A 377 8.50 15.03 7.20
CA LEU A 377 8.23 15.36 8.59
C LEU A 377 6.76 15.05 8.87
N ASP A 378 6.50 14.27 9.90
CA ASP A 378 5.15 13.91 10.33
C ASP A 378 4.97 14.21 11.82
N PHE A 379 3.82 14.78 12.15
CA PHE A 379 3.32 14.88 13.51
C PHE A 379 2.03 14.08 13.64
N MET A 380 2.04 13.10 14.53
CA MET A 380 0.93 12.19 14.76
C MET A 380 0.36 12.40 16.16
N ARG A 381 -0.97 12.44 16.27
CA ARG A 381 -1.67 12.34 17.54
C ARG A 381 -2.81 11.34 17.45
N ARG A 382 -2.78 10.36 18.33
CA ARG A 382 -3.77 9.28 18.44
C ARG A 382 -4.35 9.19 19.84
N SER A 383 -5.56 8.69 19.93
CA SER A 383 -6.19 8.21 21.15
C SER A 383 -6.37 6.71 21.02
N GLU A 384 -5.45 5.94 21.58
CA GLU A 384 -5.40 4.48 21.43
C GLU A 384 -5.97 3.77 22.65
N ILE A 385 -6.57 2.59 22.42
CA ILE A 385 -7.08 1.70 23.47
C ILE A 385 -6.00 0.66 23.79
N PHE A 386 -5.56 0.65 25.05
CA PHE A 386 -4.63 -0.33 25.61
C PHE A 386 -5.34 -1.10 26.72
N GLY A 387 -5.91 -2.26 26.40
CA GLY A 387 -6.75 -3.00 27.36
C GLY A 387 -7.96 -2.17 27.78
N PRO A 388 -8.15 -1.90 29.09
CA PRO A 388 -9.27 -1.09 29.59
C PRO A 388 -9.00 0.43 29.49
N MET A 389 -7.78 0.85 29.18
CA MET A 389 -7.38 2.25 29.22
C MET A 389 -7.37 2.88 27.83
N ARG A 390 -7.73 4.15 27.79
CA ARG A 390 -7.54 5.01 26.64
C ARG A 390 -6.36 5.96 26.91
N LEU A 391 -5.33 5.90 26.08
CA LEU A 391 -4.13 6.72 26.24
C LEU A 391 -3.91 7.59 24.99
N PRO A 392 -3.51 8.85 25.18
CA PRO A 392 -3.01 9.65 24.08
C PRO A 392 -1.62 9.15 23.66
N VAL A 393 -1.43 9.01 22.36
CA VAL A 393 -0.13 8.72 21.75
C VAL A 393 0.21 9.89 20.85
N THR A 394 1.41 10.45 21.04
CA THR A 394 1.93 11.56 20.21
C THR A 394 3.29 11.13 19.67
N ALA A 395 3.52 11.34 18.37
CA ALA A 395 4.82 11.11 17.77
C ALA A 395 5.21 12.28 16.87
N ALA A 396 6.49 12.61 16.87
CA ALA A 396 7.14 13.43 15.87
C ALA A 396 8.13 12.55 15.11
N ILE A 397 8.04 12.54 13.79
CA ILE A 397 8.81 11.66 12.93
C ILE A 397 9.50 12.50 11.86
N ALA A 398 10.81 12.30 11.69
CA ALA A 398 11.57 12.85 10.58
C ALA A 398 12.20 11.70 9.80
N GLN A 399 12.07 11.72 8.48
CA GLN A 399 12.60 10.69 7.59
C GLN A 399 13.41 11.35 6.48
N LEU A 400 14.55 10.76 6.15
CA LEU A 400 15.23 10.99 4.88
C LEU A 400 15.01 9.75 4.03
N HIS A 401 14.63 9.93 2.79
CA HIS A 401 14.48 8.84 1.85
C HIS A 401 15.35 9.09 0.62
N VAL A 402 16.22 8.14 0.32
CA VAL A 402 17.03 8.11 -0.89
C VAL A 402 16.73 6.80 -1.62
N TYR A 403 16.40 6.92 -2.89
CA TYR A 403 16.06 5.77 -3.75
C TYR A 403 16.81 5.86 -5.08
N LEU A 404 17.24 4.71 -5.60
CA LEU A 404 18.15 4.60 -6.75
C LEU A 404 17.59 3.64 -7.78
#